data_206b0c041f2ed66a87499ba12c760333
#
_entry.id   206b0c041f2ed66a87499ba12c760333
#
_cell.length_a   1.000
_cell.length_b   1.000
_cell.length_c   1.000
_cell.angle_alpha   90.00
_cell.angle_beta   90.00
_cell.angle_gamma   90.00
#
_symmetry.space_group_name_H-M   'P 1'
#
loop_
_entity.id
_entity.type
_entity.pdbx_description
1 polymer ?
#
loop_
_entity_poly.entity_id
_entity_poly.type
_entity_poly.pdbx_seq_one_letter_code
_entity_poly.pdbx_strand_id
1 'polypeptide(L)'
;VLPKWPGQETFTGTILHSATYRNGEIYRGKRVLVVGIGNTGGEIAIDLQEFGAAAVHICVRSPINVIRREYLGTPAQVSGIWMSKLPRCVAYPLSKWLAHFSVGDLSQFGITWPEIGPMESVERFGRVALIDIGTVDLIKRDAIKIVRGIQRFNAGGVEFVNGEMHEYDAVLLATGYKP
;
A
#
# COMPACT_ATOMS: atom_id res chain seq x y z
N VAL A 1 -13.15 0.99 -7.70
CA VAL A 1 -13.65 2.38 -7.85
C VAL A 1 -12.57 3.19 -8.53
N LEU A 2 -12.92 3.87 -9.62
CA LEU A 2 -12.00 4.80 -10.29
C LEU A 2 -12.20 6.18 -9.67
N PRO A 3 -11.31 6.64 -8.79
CA PRO A 3 -11.33 8.01 -8.30
C PRO A 3 -11.02 8.97 -9.46
N LYS A 4 -11.55 10.18 -9.38
CA LYS A 4 -11.24 11.25 -10.33
C LYS A 4 -10.55 12.39 -9.59
N TRP A 5 -9.50 12.90 -10.19
CA TRP A 5 -8.76 14.07 -9.68
C TRP A 5 -8.79 15.19 -10.70
N PRO A 6 -8.70 16.46 -10.24
CA PRO A 6 -8.53 17.61 -11.14
C PRO A 6 -7.32 17.41 -12.06
N GLY A 7 -7.45 17.76 -13.32
CA GLY A 7 -6.36 17.70 -14.31
C GLY A 7 -6.01 16.29 -14.81
N GLN A 8 -6.72 15.24 -14.37
CA GLN A 8 -6.42 13.86 -14.78
C GLN A 8 -6.52 13.67 -16.31
N GLU A 9 -7.38 14.40 -16.95
CA GLU A 9 -7.56 14.39 -18.41
C GLU A 9 -6.39 15.01 -19.19
N THR A 10 -5.54 15.79 -18.53
CA THR A 10 -4.36 16.40 -19.14
C THR A 10 -3.12 15.54 -19.03
N PHE A 11 -3.17 14.50 -18.21
CA PHE A 11 -2.03 13.63 -17.98
C PHE A 11 -1.68 12.82 -19.23
N THR A 12 -0.45 12.95 -19.70
CA THR A 12 0.03 12.31 -20.94
C THR A 12 0.52 10.88 -20.74
N GLY A 13 0.78 10.48 -19.48
CA GLY A 13 1.15 9.12 -19.13
C GLY A 13 -0.05 8.16 -19.14
N THR A 14 0.22 6.92 -18.81
CA THR A 14 -0.79 5.87 -18.76
C THR A 14 -1.45 5.81 -17.38
N ILE A 15 -2.79 5.80 -17.32
CA ILE A 15 -3.55 5.51 -16.10
C ILE A 15 -4.28 4.18 -16.27
N LEU A 16 -3.97 3.20 -15.41
CA LEU A 16 -4.56 1.87 -15.46
C LEU A 16 -5.08 1.44 -14.10
N HIS A 17 -6.18 0.69 -14.09
CA HIS A 17 -6.64 0.02 -12.88
C HIS A 17 -5.88 -1.30 -12.69
N SER A 18 -5.60 -1.67 -11.44
CA SER A 18 -4.88 -2.91 -11.09
C SER A 18 -5.50 -4.17 -11.69
N ALA A 19 -6.81 -4.17 -12.00
CA ALA A 19 -7.49 -5.28 -12.67
C ALA A 19 -6.93 -5.60 -14.06
N THR A 20 -6.31 -4.63 -14.72
CA THR A 20 -5.71 -4.80 -16.06
C THR A 20 -4.19 -4.92 -16.02
N TYR A 21 -3.61 -4.78 -14.82
CA TYR A 21 -2.18 -5.00 -14.61
C TYR A 21 -1.81 -6.48 -14.86
N ARG A 22 -0.70 -6.72 -15.55
CA ARG A 22 -0.22 -8.09 -15.82
C ARG A 22 1.14 -8.35 -15.20
N ASN A 23 2.12 -7.50 -15.49
CA ASN A 23 3.47 -7.58 -14.93
C ASN A 23 4.20 -6.23 -15.08
N GLY A 24 5.36 -6.11 -14.41
CA GLY A 24 6.19 -4.91 -14.41
C GLY A 24 7.01 -4.68 -15.69
N GLU A 25 7.10 -5.65 -16.61
CA GLU A 25 8.02 -5.61 -17.75
C GLU A 25 7.83 -4.37 -18.63
N ILE A 26 6.57 -4.00 -18.92
CA ILE A 26 6.24 -2.83 -19.75
C ILE A 26 6.56 -1.48 -19.08
N TYR A 27 6.88 -1.52 -17.78
CA TYR A 27 7.25 -0.36 -16.96
C TYR A 27 8.74 -0.28 -16.67
N ARG A 28 9.56 -1.14 -17.26
CA ARG A 28 11.03 -1.09 -17.14
C ARG A 28 11.55 0.30 -17.52
N GLY A 29 12.37 0.89 -16.64
CA GLY A 29 12.93 2.23 -16.82
C GLY A 29 11.92 3.39 -16.69
N LYS A 30 10.66 3.12 -16.31
CA LYS A 30 9.61 4.12 -16.12
C LYS A 30 9.45 4.52 -14.66
N ARG A 31 8.96 5.74 -14.44
CA ARG A 31 8.55 6.25 -13.12
C ARG A 31 7.08 5.94 -12.93
N VAL A 32 6.76 5.15 -11.93
CA VAL A 32 5.41 4.63 -11.74
C VAL A 32 4.86 5.01 -10.36
N LEU A 33 3.64 5.54 -10.35
CA LEU A 33 2.86 5.80 -9.14
C LEU A 33 1.82 4.70 -8.96
N VAL A 34 1.87 3.99 -7.83
CA VAL A 34 0.83 3.05 -7.41
C VAL A 34 -0.09 3.76 -6.41
N VAL A 35 -1.37 3.86 -6.70
CA VAL A 35 -2.35 4.52 -5.82
C VAL A 35 -3.06 3.50 -4.95
N GLY A 36 -2.69 3.46 -3.69
CA GLY A 36 -3.18 2.51 -2.68
C GLY A 36 -2.13 1.49 -2.25
N ILE A 37 -2.02 1.28 -0.94
CA ILE A 37 -1.07 0.34 -0.30
C ILE A 37 -1.78 -0.91 0.27
N GLY A 38 -2.88 -1.35 -0.33
CA GLY A 38 -3.44 -2.67 -0.02
C GLY A 38 -2.56 -3.79 -0.58
N ASN A 39 -2.96 -5.07 -0.37
CA ASN A 39 -2.18 -6.22 -0.85
C ASN A 39 -1.83 -6.10 -2.34
N THR A 40 -2.81 -5.81 -3.18
CA THR A 40 -2.59 -5.60 -4.63
C THR A 40 -1.58 -4.48 -4.93
N GLY A 41 -1.66 -3.35 -4.20
CA GLY A 41 -0.72 -2.24 -4.41
C GLY A 41 0.70 -2.57 -3.97
N GLY A 42 0.84 -3.29 -2.85
CA GLY A 42 2.14 -3.78 -2.38
C GLY A 42 2.78 -4.78 -3.34
N GLU A 43 2.00 -5.76 -3.82
CA GLU A 43 2.46 -6.75 -4.80
C GLU A 43 2.89 -6.11 -6.12
N ILE A 44 2.09 -5.20 -6.67
CA ILE A 44 2.43 -4.44 -7.88
C ILE A 44 3.72 -3.65 -7.70
N ALA A 45 3.91 -3.01 -6.54
CA ALA A 45 5.11 -2.21 -6.30
C ALA A 45 6.38 -3.08 -6.21
N ILE A 46 6.30 -4.28 -5.65
CA ILE A 46 7.40 -5.26 -5.65
C ILE A 46 7.72 -5.67 -7.09
N ASP A 47 6.72 -6.09 -7.85
CA ASP A 47 6.87 -6.55 -9.22
C ASP A 47 7.49 -5.45 -10.12
N LEU A 48 7.06 -4.20 -9.98
CA LEU A 48 7.66 -3.05 -10.68
C LEU A 48 9.15 -2.89 -10.36
N GLN A 49 9.55 -3.07 -9.09
CA GLN A 49 10.96 -3.00 -8.68
C GLN A 49 11.76 -4.18 -9.27
N GLU A 50 11.23 -5.38 -9.23
CA GLU A 50 11.88 -6.58 -9.79
C GLU A 50 12.12 -6.47 -11.29
N PHE A 51 11.17 -5.87 -12.02
CA PHE A 51 11.31 -5.63 -13.47
C PHE A 51 12.13 -4.37 -13.80
N GLY A 52 12.63 -3.62 -12.83
CA GLY A 52 13.55 -2.49 -13.04
C GLY A 52 12.85 -1.21 -13.47
N ALA A 53 11.73 -0.85 -12.86
CA ALA A 53 11.17 0.49 -12.97
C ALA A 53 12.19 1.52 -12.44
N ALA A 54 12.27 2.70 -13.06
CA ALA A 54 13.24 3.73 -12.68
C ALA A 54 12.90 4.37 -11.32
N ALA A 55 11.61 4.48 -10.99
CA ALA A 55 11.13 4.89 -9.68
C ALA A 55 9.75 4.28 -9.43
N VAL A 56 9.54 3.83 -8.19
CA VAL A 56 8.23 3.34 -7.74
C VAL A 56 7.81 4.12 -6.51
N HIS A 57 6.69 4.82 -6.61
CA HIS A 57 6.07 5.50 -5.50
C HIS A 57 4.73 4.87 -5.18
N ILE A 58 4.37 4.77 -3.89
CA ILE A 58 3.04 4.35 -3.46
C ILE A 58 2.34 5.52 -2.80
N CYS A 59 1.18 5.90 -3.34
CA CYS A 59 0.33 6.92 -2.75
C CYS A 59 -0.55 6.31 -1.66
N VAL A 60 -0.36 6.79 -0.42
CA VAL A 60 -1.12 6.35 0.76
C VAL A 60 -2.00 7.49 1.23
N ARG A 61 -3.32 7.23 1.34
CA ARG A 61 -4.29 8.24 1.77
C ARG A 61 -4.58 8.20 3.27
N SER A 62 -4.63 7.03 3.84
CA SER A 62 -5.12 6.81 5.21
C SER A 62 -4.22 5.84 5.97
N PRO A 63 -4.23 5.88 7.31
CA PRO A 63 -3.52 4.90 8.12
C PRO A 63 -3.88 3.47 7.74
N ILE A 64 -2.90 2.57 7.77
CA ILE A 64 -3.07 1.17 7.42
C ILE A 64 -2.37 0.26 8.43
N ASN A 65 -3.04 -0.84 8.77
CA ASN A 65 -2.40 -1.92 9.48
C ASN A 65 -1.52 -2.73 8.53
N VAL A 66 -0.31 -3.05 8.97
CA VAL A 66 0.63 -3.91 8.25
C VAL A 66 0.91 -5.12 9.13
N ILE A 67 0.86 -6.32 8.57
CA ILE A 67 1.18 -7.57 9.25
C ILE A 67 2.19 -8.34 8.43
N ARG A 68 3.10 -9.05 9.09
CA ARG A 68 3.98 -9.96 8.39
C ARG A 68 3.21 -11.17 7.86
N ARG A 69 3.67 -11.72 6.74
CA ARG A 69 3.11 -12.95 6.17
C ARG A 69 3.18 -14.12 7.13
N GLU A 70 4.24 -14.17 7.95
CA GLU A 70 4.51 -15.26 8.89
C GLU A 70 5.02 -14.73 10.23
N TYR A 71 4.64 -15.40 11.30
CA TYR A 71 5.15 -15.19 12.65
C TYR A 71 5.76 -16.49 13.15
N LEU A 72 7.09 -16.50 13.37
CA LEU A 72 7.82 -17.69 13.84
C LEU A 72 7.52 -18.97 13.03
N GLY A 73 7.49 -18.84 11.70
CA GLY A 73 7.18 -19.93 10.78
C GLY A 73 5.69 -20.30 10.67
N THR A 74 4.81 -19.57 11.37
CA THR A 74 3.36 -19.77 11.29
C THR A 74 2.73 -18.69 10.42
N PRO A 75 1.94 -19.04 9.38
CA PRO A 75 1.23 -18.07 8.56
C PRO A 75 0.33 -17.15 9.39
N ALA A 76 0.29 -15.86 9.05
CA ALA A 76 -0.50 -14.87 9.79
C ALA A 76 -1.99 -15.20 9.87
N GLN A 77 -2.54 -15.85 8.83
CA GLN A 77 -3.93 -16.32 8.84
C GLN A 77 -4.19 -17.35 9.95
N VAL A 78 -3.26 -18.30 10.15
CA VAL A 78 -3.37 -19.31 11.21
C VAL A 78 -3.30 -18.64 12.56
N SER A 79 -2.36 -17.72 12.76
CA SER A 79 -2.25 -16.92 13.99
C SER A 79 -3.53 -16.11 14.25
N GLY A 80 -4.15 -15.56 13.20
CA GLY A 80 -5.44 -14.85 13.27
C GLY A 80 -6.58 -15.79 13.74
N ILE A 81 -6.67 -17.02 13.21
CA ILE A 81 -7.66 -18.03 13.63
C ILE A 81 -7.47 -18.41 15.09
N TRP A 82 -6.22 -18.54 15.55
CA TRP A 82 -5.96 -18.82 16.97
C TRP A 82 -6.39 -17.67 17.87
N MET A 83 -6.04 -16.44 17.48
CA MET A 83 -6.43 -15.25 18.23
C MET A 83 -7.96 -15.03 18.24
N SER A 84 -8.70 -15.44 17.20
CA SER A 84 -10.16 -15.31 17.15
C SER A 84 -10.89 -16.17 18.20
N LYS A 85 -10.22 -17.18 18.78
CA LYS A 85 -10.75 -17.98 19.89
C LYS A 85 -10.61 -17.31 21.26
N LEU A 86 -9.83 -16.23 21.34
CA LEU A 86 -9.63 -15.48 22.57
C LEU A 86 -10.75 -14.42 22.73
N PRO A 87 -11.07 -14.03 23.99
CA PRO A 87 -11.94 -12.89 24.24
C PRO A 87 -11.41 -11.63 23.53
N ARG A 88 -12.29 -10.81 22.96
CA ARG A 88 -11.92 -9.59 22.19
C ARG A 88 -11.04 -8.63 22.97
N CYS A 89 -11.26 -8.50 24.28
CA CYS A 89 -10.44 -7.65 25.16
C CYS A 89 -8.96 -8.10 25.22
N VAL A 90 -8.65 -9.34 24.86
CA VAL A 90 -7.29 -9.87 24.76
C VAL A 90 -6.81 -9.91 23.31
N ALA A 91 -7.65 -10.39 22.40
CA ALA A 91 -7.31 -10.58 20.99
C ALA A 91 -6.94 -9.27 20.29
N TYR A 92 -7.72 -8.20 20.51
CA TYR A 92 -7.50 -6.92 19.84
C TYR A 92 -6.16 -6.26 20.22
N PRO A 93 -5.86 -6.03 21.52
CA PRO A 93 -4.57 -5.45 21.88
C PRO A 93 -3.40 -6.37 21.52
N LEU A 94 -3.54 -7.68 21.62
CA LEU A 94 -2.51 -8.64 21.25
C LEU A 94 -2.19 -8.56 19.73
N SER A 95 -3.22 -8.53 18.89
CA SER A 95 -3.04 -8.42 17.44
C SER A 95 -2.38 -7.11 17.04
N LYS A 96 -2.74 -6.01 17.71
CA LYS A 96 -2.12 -4.69 17.49
C LYS A 96 -0.66 -4.70 17.91
N TRP A 97 -0.37 -5.20 19.11
CA TRP A 97 1.00 -5.30 19.62
C TRP A 97 1.88 -6.16 18.72
N LEU A 98 1.39 -7.32 18.29
CA LEU A 98 2.13 -8.25 17.43
C LEU A 98 2.45 -7.61 16.07
N ALA A 99 1.50 -6.91 15.46
CA ALA A 99 1.69 -6.18 14.21
C ALA A 99 2.79 -5.12 14.34
N HIS A 100 2.69 -4.25 15.36
CA HIS A 100 3.68 -3.20 15.62
C HIS A 100 5.06 -3.76 15.94
N PHE A 101 5.15 -4.78 16.79
CA PHE A 101 6.42 -5.39 17.19
C PHE A 101 7.13 -6.07 16.02
N SER A 102 6.39 -6.76 15.16
CA SER A 102 6.97 -7.53 14.06
C SER A 102 7.41 -6.68 12.87
N VAL A 103 6.71 -5.58 12.60
CA VAL A 103 6.96 -4.70 11.43
C VAL A 103 7.84 -3.52 11.82
N GLY A 104 7.68 -3.01 13.05
CA GLY A 104 8.37 -1.83 13.56
C GLY A 104 7.68 -0.53 13.19
N ASP A 105 8.33 0.59 13.53
CA ASP A 105 7.80 1.92 13.22
C ASP A 105 8.03 2.26 11.74
N LEU A 106 6.92 2.57 11.05
CA LEU A 106 6.90 2.98 9.65
C LEU A 106 6.59 4.47 9.46
N SER A 107 6.42 5.22 10.55
CA SER A 107 6.04 6.64 10.51
C SER A 107 7.08 7.50 9.76
N GLN A 108 8.37 7.21 9.96
CA GLN A 108 9.46 7.87 9.26
C GLN A 108 9.45 7.67 7.73
N PHE A 109 8.78 6.62 7.26
CA PHE A 109 8.60 6.33 5.83
C PHE A 109 7.25 6.83 5.29
N GLY A 110 6.48 7.56 6.08
CA GLY A 110 5.20 8.13 5.64
C GLY A 110 3.99 7.21 5.83
N ILE A 111 4.12 6.05 6.44
CA ILE A 111 3.02 5.15 6.78
C ILE A 111 2.64 5.35 8.24
N THR A 112 1.38 5.74 8.49
CA THR A 112 0.85 5.88 9.83
C THR A 112 0.02 4.67 10.23
N TRP A 113 0.17 4.25 11.49
CA TRP A 113 -0.63 3.19 12.07
C TRP A 113 -2.02 3.72 12.46
N PRO A 114 -3.09 2.95 12.23
CA PRO A 114 -4.41 3.30 12.75
C PRO A 114 -4.49 3.10 14.27
N GLU A 115 -5.47 3.76 14.89
CA GLU A 115 -5.71 3.61 16.33
C GLU A 115 -6.13 2.19 16.70
N ILE A 116 -6.84 1.52 15.80
CA ILE A 116 -7.33 0.15 15.97
C ILE A 116 -6.41 -0.88 15.31
N GLY A 117 -6.25 -2.03 15.96
CA GLY A 117 -5.41 -3.11 15.44
C GLY A 117 -6.01 -3.85 14.23
N PRO A 118 -5.22 -4.73 13.60
CA PRO A 118 -5.64 -5.40 12.36
C PRO A 118 -6.89 -6.27 12.54
N MET A 119 -7.00 -7.02 13.64
CA MET A 119 -8.14 -7.90 13.88
C MET A 119 -9.43 -7.12 14.10
N GLU A 120 -9.40 -6.09 14.91
CA GLU A 120 -10.55 -5.21 15.15
C GLU A 120 -10.97 -4.46 13.88
N SER A 121 -9.99 -4.07 13.04
CA SER A 121 -10.22 -3.39 11.76
C SER A 121 -11.00 -4.27 10.78
N VAL A 122 -10.66 -5.56 10.72
CA VAL A 122 -11.37 -6.53 9.88
C VAL A 122 -12.77 -6.78 10.40
N GLU A 123 -12.92 -7.06 11.71
CA GLU A 123 -14.24 -7.41 12.28
C GLU A 123 -15.25 -6.26 12.22
N ARG A 124 -14.81 -5.02 12.51
CA ARG A 124 -15.72 -3.86 12.58
C ARG A 124 -15.96 -3.17 11.25
N PHE A 125 -14.96 -3.16 10.36
CA PHE A 125 -14.98 -2.33 9.17
C PHE A 125 -14.70 -3.10 7.87
N GLY A 126 -14.42 -4.41 7.95
CA GLY A 126 -14.02 -5.21 6.78
C GLY A 126 -12.70 -4.76 6.15
N ARG A 127 -11.87 -3.98 6.87
CA ARG A 127 -10.60 -3.46 6.36
C ARG A 127 -9.49 -4.45 6.62
N VAL A 128 -9.00 -5.05 5.56
CA VAL A 128 -7.87 -6.00 5.62
C VAL A 128 -6.56 -5.24 5.75
N ALA A 129 -5.67 -5.75 6.62
CA ALA A 129 -4.30 -5.25 6.72
C ALA A 129 -3.50 -5.56 5.45
N LEU A 130 -2.46 -4.77 5.18
CA LEU A 130 -1.43 -5.15 4.22
C LEU A 130 -0.67 -6.37 4.77
N ILE A 131 -0.69 -7.47 4.04
CA ILE A 131 0.16 -8.63 4.31
C ILE A 131 1.52 -8.36 3.65
N ASP A 132 2.52 -8.08 4.48
CA ASP A 132 3.85 -7.77 3.98
C ASP A 132 4.54 -9.03 3.45
N ILE A 133 4.87 -8.99 2.16
CA ILE A 133 5.62 -10.03 1.44
C ILE A 133 6.97 -9.51 0.92
N GLY A 134 7.43 -8.36 1.45
CA GLY A 134 8.68 -7.69 1.05
C GLY A 134 8.53 -6.20 0.74
N THR A 135 7.29 -5.69 0.67
CA THR A 135 7.00 -4.26 0.41
C THR A 135 7.66 -3.37 1.46
N VAL A 136 7.56 -3.75 2.75
CA VAL A 136 8.14 -2.99 3.86
C VAL A 136 9.66 -2.91 3.76
N ASP A 137 10.32 -3.99 3.39
CA ASP A 137 11.78 -4.01 3.25
C ASP A 137 12.24 -3.12 2.10
N LEU A 138 11.50 -3.08 0.98
CA LEU A 138 11.78 -2.18 -0.13
C LEU A 138 11.56 -0.71 0.24
N ILE A 139 10.53 -0.41 1.04
CA ILE A 139 10.29 0.93 1.58
C ILE A 139 11.44 1.34 2.52
N LYS A 140 11.86 0.47 3.43
CA LYS A 140 12.96 0.74 4.37
C LYS A 140 14.31 0.96 3.69
N ARG A 141 14.52 0.37 2.50
CA ARG A 141 15.73 0.56 1.67
C ARG A 141 15.62 1.72 0.68
N ASP A 142 14.57 2.54 0.77
CA ASP A 142 14.28 3.65 -0.15
C ASP A 142 14.11 3.23 -1.63
N ALA A 143 13.90 1.94 -1.89
CA ALA A 143 13.61 1.43 -3.22
C ALA A 143 12.17 1.76 -3.65
N ILE A 144 11.26 1.83 -2.70
CA ILE A 144 9.87 2.29 -2.88
C ILE A 144 9.63 3.48 -1.96
N LYS A 145 9.17 4.60 -2.51
CA LYS A 145 8.83 5.80 -1.73
C LYS A 145 7.33 5.91 -1.47
N ILE A 146 7.00 6.39 -0.27
CA ILE A 146 5.61 6.68 0.08
C ILE A 146 5.34 8.16 -0.15
N VAL A 147 4.26 8.45 -0.89
CA VAL A 147 3.75 9.80 -1.10
C VAL A 147 2.32 9.90 -0.58
N ARG A 148 1.90 11.10 -0.17
CA ARG A 148 0.60 11.27 0.49
C ARG A 148 -0.34 12.10 -0.36
N GLY A 149 -1.55 11.57 -0.56
CA GLY A 149 -2.71 12.28 -1.11
C GLY A 149 -2.44 12.99 -2.44
N ILE A 150 -3.12 12.59 -3.47
CA ILE A 150 -3.07 13.29 -4.76
C ILE A 150 -3.96 14.52 -4.64
N GLN A 151 -3.41 15.70 -4.96
CA GLN A 151 -4.16 16.95 -5.07
C GLN A 151 -4.70 17.14 -6.48
N ARG A 152 -3.82 17.06 -7.49
CA ARG A 152 -4.20 17.17 -8.90
C ARG A 152 -3.16 16.53 -9.82
N PHE A 153 -3.56 16.30 -11.05
CA PHE A 153 -2.68 15.91 -12.14
C PHE A 153 -2.30 17.12 -12.98
N ASN A 154 -1.18 17.02 -13.68
CA ASN A 154 -0.78 17.87 -14.79
C ASN A 154 -0.30 16.99 -15.95
N ALA A 155 0.16 17.62 -17.05
CA ALA A 155 0.55 16.90 -18.26
C ALA A 155 1.64 15.82 -18.01
N GLY A 156 2.65 16.09 -17.17
CA GLY A 156 3.78 15.19 -16.96
C GLY A 156 3.80 14.50 -15.59
N GLY A 157 2.87 14.79 -14.69
CA GLY A 157 3.00 14.28 -13.34
C GLY A 157 1.82 14.53 -12.41
N VAL A 158 2.10 14.43 -11.13
CA VAL A 158 1.12 14.50 -10.06
C VAL A 158 1.60 15.45 -8.97
N GLU A 159 0.75 16.36 -8.56
CA GLU A 159 0.93 17.22 -7.39
C GLU A 159 0.24 16.58 -6.19
N PHE A 160 0.95 16.53 -5.08
CA PHE A 160 0.49 15.94 -3.82
C PHE A 160 0.02 17.03 -2.85
N VAL A 161 -0.74 16.62 -1.83
CA VAL A 161 -1.32 17.54 -0.83
C VAL A 161 -0.28 18.31 0.00
N ASN A 162 0.97 17.87 0.01
CA ASN A 162 2.09 18.56 0.65
C ASN A 162 2.77 19.60 -0.26
N GLY A 163 2.27 19.80 -1.50
CA GLY A 163 2.81 20.71 -2.49
C GLY A 163 3.97 20.14 -3.33
N GLU A 164 4.41 18.92 -3.06
CA GLU A 164 5.41 18.26 -3.89
C GLU A 164 4.82 17.88 -5.25
N MET A 165 5.65 17.99 -6.29
CA MET A 165 5.31 17.56 -7.65
C MET A 165 6.33 16.53 -8.13
N HIS A 166 5.83 15.40 -8.59
CA HIS A 166 6.64 14.35 -9.18
C HIS A 166 6.13 13.99 -10.56
N GLU A 167 7.08 13.76 -11.46
CA GLU A 167 6.78 13.29 -12.81
C GLU A 167 6.61 11.78 -12.84
N TYR A 168 5.62 11.30 -13.61
CA TYR A 168 5.34 9.89 -13.79
C TYR A 168 5.03 9.56 -15.24
N ASP A 169 5.44 8.37 -15.65
CA ASP A 169 5.14 7.79 -16.96
C ASP A 169 3.88 6.92 -16.90
N ALA A 170 3.55 6.44 -15.70
CA ALA A 170 2.34 5.65 -15.47
C ALA A 170 1.80 5.81 -14.04
N VAL A 171 0.47 5.70 -13.90
CA VAL A 171 -0.26 5.67 -12.64
C VAL A 171 -1.13 4.41 -12.59
N LEU A 172 -0.90 3.55 -11.60
CA LEU A 172 -1.62 2.30 -11.39
C LEU A 172 -2.57 2.41 -10.20
N LEU A 173 -3.86 2.27 -10.47
CA LEU A 173 -4.91 2.46 -9.46
C LEU A 173 -5.18 1.13 -8.75
N ALA A 174 -4.59 0.93 -7.56
CA ALA A 174 -4.82 -0.20 -6.66
C ALA A 174 -5.82 0.17 -5.55
N THR A 175 -6.92 0.84 -5.93
CA THR A 175 -7.92 1.43 -5.01
C THR A 175 -9.02 0.45 -4.58
N GLY A 176 -8.80 -0.83 -4.81
CA GLY A 176 -9.74 -1.91 -4.47
C GLY A 176 -10.83 -2.12 -5.52
N TYR A 177 -11.50 -3.24 -5.35
CA TYR A 177 -12.63 -3.66 -6.18
C TYR A 177 -13.94 -3.33 -5.46
N LYS A 178 -14.97 -2.92 -6.21
CA LYS A 178 -16.36 -3.00 -5.70
C LYS A 178 -16.83 -4.42 -5.92
N PRO A 179 -17.52 -5.03 -4.93
CA PRO A 179 -18.25 -6.26 -5.13
C PRO A 179 -19.38 -6.05 -6.15
#